data_fde3ec022a4af990735bfe44a15bbf14
#
_entry.id   fde3ec022a4af990735bfe44a15bbf14
#
_cell.length_a   1.000
_cell.length_b   1.000
_cell.length_c   1.000
_cell.angle_alpha   90.00
_cell.angle_beta   90.00
_cell.angle_gamma   90.00
#
_symmetry.space_group_name_H-M   'P 1'
#
loop_
_entity.id
_entity.type
_entity.pdbx_description
1 polymer ?
#
loop_
_entity_poly.entity_id
_entity_poly.type
_entity_poly.pdbx_seq_one_letter_code
_entity_poly.pdbx_strand_id
1 'polypeptide(L)'
;GTGVLQSGVAYVGEGGVARFNQSGGTFNTDFLNVGIFTGADSILAMTAGTINVANNLSVGGGASAINARVDQSGGQVFVNDPSFGLFVGNAGKYTLSGGATLDVATNVSIGNGGGGEFEQHGTSVHTIGGGLLVGDLAGAVGSYKITGGQLQVNGSTGIVVARDGTGTFTQQGGSTAASKLDAGVNPGKVGNFNLSGGVVNIAGQARFGVEGIGNLSIADGSFNVVSGGSLIAGALAGGSATVSVFGAGVLAVDNRLTLGEFGSALMGQNGANTTVTAGGLTISAGGLTVTG
;
A
#
# COMPACT_ATOMS: atom_id res chain seq x y z
N GLY A 1 -30.44 -9.78 0.77
CA GLY A 1 -31.49 -9.26 1.68
C GLY A 1 -31.37 -7.77 1.88
N THR A 2 -32.45 -7.13 2.34
CA THR A 2 -32.51 -5.68 2.60
C THR A 2 -32.42 -5.37 4.11
N GLY A 3 -32.00 -6.36 4.92
CA GLY A 3 -31.87 -6.21 6.36
C GLY A 3 -30.80 -5.21 6.76
N VAL A 4 -31.01 -4.53 7.89
CA VAL A 4 -30.04 -3.61 8.50
C VAL A 4 -29.65 -4.16 9.86
N LEU A 5 -28.34 -4.33 10.10
CA LEU A 5 -27.74 -4.62 11.40
C LEU A 5 -27.06 -3.35 11.90
N GLN A 6 -27.22 -3.04 13.20
CA GLN A 6 -26.56 -1.90 13.83
C GLN A 6 -25.83 -2.34 15.11
N SER A 7 -24.64 -1.81 15.34
CA SER A 7 -23.84 -2.03 16.55
C SER A 7 -23.00 -0.80 16.85
N GLY A 8 -22.73 -0.48 18.10
CA GLY A 8 -21.72 0.52 18.45
C GLY A 8 -20.31 -0.05 18.23
N VAL A 9 -20.02 -1.20 18.82
CA VAL A 9 -18.73 -1.91 18.61
C VAL A 9 -19.03 -3.34 18.20
N ALA A 10 -18.38 -3.78 17.13
CA ALA A 10 -18.49 -5.14 16.64
C ALA A 10 -17.13 -5.85 16.72
N TYR A 11 -17.15 -7.04 17.31
CA TYR A 11 -16.01 -7.95 17.36
C TYR A 11 -16.32 -9.22 16.57
N VAL A 12 -15.48 -9.54 15.60
CA VAL A 12 -15.47 -10.86 14.95
C VAL A 12 -14.28 -11.61 15.57
N GLY A 13 -14.56 -12.43 16.58
CA GLY A 13 -13.58 -13.21 17.35
C GLY A 13 -12.89 -12.43 18.48
N GLU A 14 -13.44 -12.58 19.65
CA GLU A 14 -12.91 -12.06 20.92
C GLU A 14 -12.09 -13.13 21.70
N GLY A 15 -11.41 -14.00 20.99
CA GLY A 15 -10.65 -15.11 21.60
C GLY A 15 -11.28 -16.46 21.26
N GLY A 16 -11.02 -16.93 20.07
CA GLY A 16 -11.55 -18.20 19.55
C GLY A 16 -11.86 -18.12 18.06
N VAL A 17 -12.58 -19.12 17.56
CA VAL A 17 -12.96 -19.19 16.15
C VAL A 17 -14.27 -18.43 15.91
N ALA A 18 -14.24 -17.42 15.06
CA ALA A 18 -15.43 -16.65 14.68
C ALA A 18 -15.53 -16.45 13.16
N ARG A 19 -16.77 -16.46 12.68
CA ARG A 19 -17.07 -16.21 11.27
C ARG A 19 -18.25 -15.24 11.16
N PHE A 20 -18.09 -14.17 10.39
CA PHE A 20 -19.17 -13.28 10.01
C PHE A 20 -19.30 -13.27 8.49
N ASN A 21 -20.46 -13.64 7.98
CA ASN A 21 -20.73 -13.71 6.55
C ASN A 21 -21.79 -12.68 6.17
N GLN A 22 -21.47 -11.79 5.23
CA GLN A 22 -22.41 -10.83 4.67
C GLN A 22 -22.59 -11.06 3.17
N SER A 23 -23.82 -11.41 2.77
CA SER A 23 -24.20 -11.64 1.37
C SER A 23 -25.25 -10.65 0.88
N GLY A 24 -25.47 -9.54 1.60
CA GLY A 24 -26.40 -8.47 1.26
C GLY A 24 -26.78 -7.66 2.50
N GLY A 25 -27.70 -6.69 2.33
CA GLY A 25 -28.12 -5.81 3.41
C GLY A 25 -27.04 -4.80 3.82
N THR A 26 -27.29 -4.13 4.93
CA THR A 26 -26.40 -3.09 5.46
C THR A 26 -25.99 -3.40 6.89
N PHE A 27 -24.71 -3.32 7.18
CA PHE A 27 -24.17 -3.39 8.53
C PHE A 27 -23.56 -2.02 8.89
N ASN A 28 -24.09 -1.38 9.92
CA ASN A 28 -23.59 -0.11 10.45
C ASN A 28 -22.96 -0.36 11.83
N THR A 29 -21.75 0.11 12.04
CA THR A 29 -21.05 0.00 13.32
C THR A 29 -20.11 1.19 13.51
N ASP A 30 -19.84 1.56 14.77
CA ASP A 30 -18.86 2.59 15.06
C ASP A 30 -17.43 2.03 14.90
N PHE A 31 -17.18 0.84 15.45
CA PHE A 31 -15.89 0.15 15.36
C PHE A 31 -16.11 -1.28 14.89
N LEU A 32 -15.28 -1.73 13.95
CA LEU A 32 -15.27 -3.11 13.47
C LEU A 32 -13.88 -3.73 13.73
N ASN A 33 -13.86 -4.75 14.57
CA ASN A 33 -12.65 -5.42 15.00
C ASN A 33 -12.68 -6.88 14.59
N VAL A 34 -11.73 -7.31 13.78
CA VAL A 34 -11.61 -8.69 13.30
C VAL A 34 -10.31 -9.28 13.84
N GLY A 35 -10.44 -10.24 14.77
CA GLY A 35 -9.31 -10.97 15.33
C GLY A 35 -8.29 -10.11 16.08
N ILE A 36 -8.74 -9.16 16.89
CA ILE A 36 -7.83 -8.25 17.60
C ILE A 36 -7.33 -8.79 18.94
N PHE A 37 -7.86 -9.92 19.42
CA PHE A 37 -7.47 -10.53 20.68
C PHE A 37 -6.57 -11.75 20.50
N THR A 38 -5.83 -12.10 21.53
CA THR A 38 -4.93 -13.25 21.54
C THR A 38 -5.67 -14.56 21.27
N GLY A 39 -5.14 -15.39 20.37
CA GLY A 39 -5.72 -16.69 20.00
C GLY A 39 -6.95 -16.62 19.08
N ALA A 40 -7.33 -15.43 18.61
CA ALA A 40 -8.47 -15.29 17.69
C ALA A 40 -8.16 -15.87 16.31
N ASP A 41 -9.04 -16.74 15.80
CA ASP A 41 -9.11 -17.19 14.42
C ASP A 41 -10.42 -16.65 13.83
N SER A 42 -10.35 -15.57 13.08
CA SER A 42 -11.52 -14.75 12.76
C SER A 42 -11.60 -14.41 11.30
N ILE A 43 -12.74 -14.67 10.69
CA ILE A 43 -12.98 -14.32 9.31
C ILE A 43 -14.25 -13.48 9.18
N LEU A 44 -14.13 -12.34 8.54
CA LEU A 44 -15.23 -11.60 7.96
C LEU A 44 -15.23 -11.84 6.46
N ALA A 45 -16.27 -12.48 5.94
CA ALA A 45 -16.44 -12.71 4.51
C ALA A 45 -17.61 -11.88 3.97
N MET A 46 -17.36 -11.07 2.93
CA MET A 46 -18.38 -10.24 2.31
C MET A 46 -18.44 -10.49 0.81
N THR A 47 -19.62 -10.86 0.33
CA THR A 47 -19.88 -11.09 -1.09
C THR A 47 -20.82 -10.07 -1.72
N ALA A 48 -21.60 -9.36 -0.91
CA ALA A 48 -22.49 -8.29 -1.35
C ALA A 48 -22.99 -7.47 -0.15
N GLY A 49 -23.67 -6.35 -0.41
CA GLY A 49 -24.21 -5.45 0.60
C GLY A 49 -23.27 -4.30 0.95
N THR A 50 -23.52 -3.68 2.09
CA THR A 50 -22.73 -2.52 2.54
C THR A 50 -22.33 -2.68 4.00
N ILE A 51 -21.09 -2.38 4.32
CA ILE A 51 -20.59 -2.21 5.69
C ILE A 51 -20.19 -0.73 5.85
N ASN A 52 -20.78 -0.05 6.81
CA ASN A 52 -20.41 1.30 7.20
C ASN A 52 -19.77 1.27 8.58
N VAL A 53 -18.50 1.65 8.65
CA VAL A 53 -17.75 1.79 9.89
C VAL A 53 -17.54 3.28 10.15
N ALA A 54 -18.12 3.81 11.21
CA ALA A 54 -18.08 5.25 11.48
C ALA A 54 -16.69 5.71 11.98
N ASN A 55 -16.00 4.86 12.70
CA ASN A 55 -14.65 5.09 13.20
C ASN A 55 -13.66 4.14 12.52
N ASN A 56 -12.99 3.24 13.23
CA ASN A 56 -11.96 2.43 12.62
C ASN A 56 -12.35 0.97 12.34
N LEU A 57 -11.73 0.42 11.31
CA LEU A 57 -11.69 -1.01 11.02
C LEU A 57 -10.30 -1.56 11.36
N SER A 58 -10.25 -2.53 12.26
CA SER A 58 -9.02 -3.23 12.65
C SER A 58 -9.07 -4.69 12.26
N VAL A 59 -8.02 -5.18 11.58
CA VAL A 59 -7.85 -6.57 11.18
C VAL A 59 -6.52 -7.07 11.76
N GLY A 60 -6.58 -7.96 12.76
CA GLY A 60 -5.41 -8.43 13.48
C GLY A 60 -4.79 -7.34 14.37
N GLY A 61 -5.08 -7.34 15.63
CA GLY A 61 -4.57 -6.33 16.59
C GLY A 61 -3.83 -6.91 17.77
N GLY A 62 -4.15 -8.14 18.18
CA GLY A 62 -3.53 -8.83 19.28
C GLY A 62 -2.15 -9.38 18.95
N ALA A 63 -1.21 -9.26 19.87
CA ALA A 63 0.17 -9.75 19.68
C ALA A 63 0.28 -11.26 19.37
N SER A 64 -0.77 -12.02 19.52
CA SER A 64 -0.87 -13.45 19.26
C SER A 64 -2.16 -13.84 18.53
N ALA A 65 -2.71 -12.95 17.69
CA ALA A 65 -3.77 -13.34 16.76
C ALA A 65 -3.23 -14.44 15.86
N ILE A 66 -4.01 -15.52 15.66
CA ILE A 66 -3.56 -16.67 14.86
C ILE A 66 -3.89 -16.45 13.39
N ASN A 67 -5.08 -15.93 13.09
CA ASN A 67 -5.57 -15.70 11.74
C ASN A 67 -6.73 -14.71 11.80
N ALA A 68 -6.45 -13.46 11.49
CA ALA A 68 -7.47 -12.42 11.38
C ALA A 68 -7.62 -12.04 9.91
N ARG A 69 -8.80 -12.26 9.33
CA ARG A 69 -8.97 -12.08 7.89
C ARG A 69 -10.27 -11.40 7.53
N VAL A 70 -10.18 -10.49 6.58
CA VAL A 70 -11.32 -9.94 5.84
C VAL A 70 -11.21 -10.37 4.38
N ASP A 71 -12.22 -11.07 3.89
CA ASP A 71 -12.35 -11.48 2.49
C ASP A 71 -13.54 -10.74 1.87
N GLN A 72 -13.26 -9.64 1.19
CA GLN A 72 -14.27 -8.87 0.47
C GLN A 72 -14.20 -9.18 -1.02
N SER A 73 -15.16 -9.94 -1.53
CA SER A 73 -15.24 -10.32 -2.95
C SER A 73 -16.36 -9.59 -3.71
N GLY A 74 -17.15 -8.78 -3.02
CA GLY A 74 -18.20 -7.94 -3.57
C GLY A 74 -18.73 -6.99 -2.51
N GLY A 75 -19.67 -6.12 -2.90
CA GLY A 75 -20.24 -5.11 -2.02
C GLY A 75 -19.31 -3.94 -1.72
N GLN A 76 -19.68 -3.14 -0.76
CA GLN A 76 -19.02 -1.88 -0.43
C GLN A 76 -18.70 -1.80 1.05
N VAL A 77 -17.48 -1.42 1.39
CA VAL A 77 -17.05 -1.11 2.75
C VAL A 77 -16.62 0.34 2.80
N PHE A 78 -17.22 1.10 3.73
CA PHE A 78 -16.87 2.48 4.01
C PHE A 78 -16.30 2.59 5.42
N VAL A 79 -15.09 3.15 5.56
CA VAL A 79 -14.47 3.47 6.83
C VAL A 79 -14.35 4.99 6.92
N ASN A 80 -15.24 5.61 7.70
CA ASN A 80 -15.43 7.06 7.72
C ASN A 80 -14.72 7.78 8.87
N ASP A 81 -13.77 7.10 9.52
CA ASP A 81 -13.00 7.66 10.63
C ASP A 81 -12.26 8.94 10.21
N PRO A 82 -12.45 10.06 10.94
CA PRO A 82 -11.73 11.30 10.64
C PRO A 82 -10.27 11.28 11.09
N SER A 83 -9.82 10.26 11.85
CA SER A 83 -8.52 10.26 12.51
C SER A 83 -7.63 9.07 12.14
N PHE A 84 -8.17 7.85 12.07
CA PHE A 84 -7.36 6.62 12.02
C PHE A 84 -7.58 5.76 10.76
N GLY A 85 -8.81 5.39 10.42
CA GLY A 85 -9.17 4.63 9.23
C GLY A 85 -9.03 3.11 9.36
N LEU A 86 -8.26 2.47 8.48
CA LEU A 86 -8.08 1.01 8.42
C LEU A 86 -6.70 0.60 8.95
N PHE A 87 -6.68 -0.36 9.86
CA PHE A 87 -5.47 -1.03 10.34
C PHE A 87 -5.46 -2.50 9.97
N VAL A 88 -4.36 -2.97 9.37
CA VAL A 88 -4.08 -4.39 9.14
C VAL A 88 -2.73 -4.72 9.77
N GLY A 89 -2.72 -5.47 10.86
CA GLY A 89 -1.51 -5.75 11.61
C GLY A 89 -1.56 -7.09 12.35
N ASN A 90 -0.47 -7.50 12.98
CA ASN A 90 -0.36 -8.70 13.81
C ASN A 90 -1.03 -9.95 13.20
N ALA A 91 -0.49 -10.43 12.07
CA ALA A 91 -1.02 -11.52 11.27
C ALA A 91 -2.42 -11.26 10.66
N GLY A 92 -2.83 -10.00 10.58
CA GLY A 92 -4.03 -9.57 9.86
C GLY A 92 -3.86 -9.62 8.36
N LYS A 93 -4.91 -10.05 7.66
CA LYS A 93 -4.99 -10.04 6.21
C LYS A 93 -6.30 -9.44 5.73
N TYR A 94 -6.21 -8.53 4.77
CA TYR A 94 -7.36 -8.04 4.02
C TYR A 94 -7.24 -8.45 2.55
N THR A 95 -8.23 -9.15 2.04
CA THR A 95 -8.32 -9.51 0.61
C THR A 95 -9.49 -8.76 -0.01
N LEU A 96 -9.20 -7.88 -0.96
CA LEU A 96 -10.18 -7.12 -1.75
C LEU A 96 -10.19 -7.66 -3.17
N SER A 97 -11.31 -8.20 -3.63
CA SER A 97 -11.36 -8.90 -4.92
C SER A 97 -12.68 -8.71 -5.66
N GLY A 98 -12.80 -9.30 -6.84
CA GLY A 98 -14.00 -9.20 -7.67
C GLY A 98 -14.26 -7.76 -8.08
N GLY A 99 -15.50 -7.31 -7.92
CA GLY A 99 -15.95 -5.92 -8.12
C GLY A 99 -16.18 -5.17 -6.81
N ALA A 100 -15.56 -5.59 -5.71
CA ALA A 100 -15.72 -4.98 -4.40
C ALA A 100 -15.11 -3.58 -4.33
N THR A 101 -15.69 -2.70 -3.53
CA THR A 101 -15.15 -1.38 -3.25
C THR A 101 -14.83 -1.20 -1.76
N LEU A 102 -13.68 -0.62 -1.46
CA LEU A 102 -13.27 -0.23 -0.13
C LEU A 102 -12.90 1.26 -0.16
N ASP A 103 -13.66 2.06 0.58
CA ASP A 103 -13.42 3.48 0.72
C ASP A 103 -13.01 3.79 2.15
N VAL A 104 -11.80 4.31 2.34
CA VAL A 104 -11.27 4.72 3.64
C VAL A 104 -11.05 6.23 3.62
N ALA A 105 -11.79 6.96 4.45
CA ALA A 105 -11.76 8.43 4.45
C ALA A 105 -10.39 9.01 4.84
N THR A 106 -9.64 8.33 5.67
CA THR A 106 -8.32 8.78 6.15
C THR A 106 -7.21 7.81 5.76
N ASN A 107 -6.46 7.27 6.72
CA ASN A 107 -5.28 6.47 6.45
C ASN A 107 -5.57 4.97 6.43
N VAL A 108 -4.76 4.25 5.66
CA VAL A 108 -4.65 2.79 5.72
C VAL A 108 -3.24 2.44 6.17
N SER A 109 -3.13 1.71 7.28
CA SER A 109 -1.85 1.25 7.82
C SER A 109 -1.75 -0.27 7.76
N ILE A 110 -0.77 -0.77 7.02
CA ILE A 110 -0.49 -2.20 6.83
C ILE A 110 0.81 -2.55 7.57
N GLY A 111 0.76 -3.54 8.45
CA GLY A 111 1.85 -3.85 9.37
C GLY A 111 1.86 -2.89 10.56
N ASN A 112 0.70 -2.68 11.18
CA ASN A 112 0.59 -1.87 12.38
C ASN A 112 0.85 -2.75 13.62
N GLY A 113 2.02 -2.61 14.21
CA GLY A 113 2.43 -3.34 15.42
C GLY A 113 2.84 -4.80 15.19
N GLY A 114 3.06 -5.23 13.94
CA GLY A 114 3.46 -6.60 13.60
C GLY A 114 3.37 -6.85 12.09
N GLY A 115 3.16 -8.10 11.68
CA GLY A 115 2.94 -8.48 10.28
C GLY A 115 1.53 -8.13 9.81
N GLY A 116 1.37 -7.45 8.68
CA GLY A 116 0.09 -7.16 8.05
C GLY A 116 0.14 -7.33 6.54
N GLU A 117 -0.92 -7.85 5.96
CA GLU A 117 -1.00 -8.12 4.53
C GLU A 117 -2.30 -7.57 3.93
N PHE A 118 -2.17 -6.86 2.82
CA PHE A 118 -3.32 -6.44 2.00
C PHE A 118 -3.13 -6.95 0.57
N GLU A 119 -4.13 -7.65 0.05
CA GLU A 119 -4.14 -8.13 -1.33
C GLU A 119 -5.33 -7.56 -2.09
N GLN A 120 -5.07 -7.04 -3.29
CA GLN A 120 -6.08 -6.50 -4.20
C GLN A 120 -6.06 -7.22 -5.54
N HIS A 121 -7.25 -7.67 -6.00
CA HIS A 121 -7.39 -8.50 -7.19
C HIS A 121 -8.60 -8.08 -8.04
N GLY A 122 -8.65 -8.58 -9.28
CA GLY A 122 -9.82 -8.46 -10.16
C GLY A 122 -10.08 -7.04 -10.63
N THR A 123 -11.31 -6.58 -10.49
CA THR A 123 -11.75 -5.22 -10.87
C THR A 123 -12.08 -4.36 -9.64
N SER A 124 -11.59 -4.77 -8.46
CA SER A 124 -11.86 -4.08 -7.21
C SER A 124 -11.31 -2.65 -7.18
N VAL A 125 -11.91 -1.80 -6.38
CA VAL A 125 -11.50 -0.41 -6.19
C VAL A 125 -11.20 -0.15 -4.72
N HIS A 126 -10.02 0.38 -4.44
CA HIS A 126 -9.62 0.84 -3.11
C HIS A 126 -9.31 2.34 -3.17
N THR A 127 -10.12 3.13 -2.49
CA THR A 127 -9.95 4.58 -2.38
C THR A 127 -9.52 4.95 -0.97
N ILE A 128 -8.47 5.75 -0.86
CA ILE A 128 -7.89 6.20 0.41
C ILE A 128 -7.84 7.74 0.39
N GLY A 129 -8.58 8.37 1.28
CA GLY A 129 -8.62 9.83 1.39
C GLY A 129 -7.36 10.44 2.01
N GLY A 130 -6.69 9.71 2.87
CA GLY A 130 -5.42 10.07 3.50
C GLY A 130 -4.21 9.40 2.84
N GLY A 131 -3.39 8.71 3.62
CA GLY A 131 -2.18 8.01 3.16
C GLY A 131 -2.29 6.50 3.26
N LEU A 132 -1.58 5.80 2.37
CA LEU A 132 -1.31 4.37 2.48
C LEU A 132 0.07 4.19 3.12
N LEU A 133 0.12 3.58 4.30
CA LEU A 133 1.31 3.37 5.10
C LEU A 133 1.61 1.87 5.17
N VAL A 134 2.71 1.42 4.60
CA VAL A 134 3.11 0.01 4.52
C VAL A 134 4.40 -0.19 5.31
N GLY A 135 4.33 -0.88 6.47
CA GLY A 135 5.43 -0.97 7.42
C GLY A 135 5.65 0.33 8.17
N ASP A 136 4.61 0.82 8.82
CA ASP A 136 4.55 2.17 9.38
C ASP A 136 5.26 2.31 10.73
N LEU A 137 5.05 1.36 11.64
CA LEU A 137 5.56 1.42 13.02
C LEU A 137 6.86 0.62 13.20
N ALA A 138 7.59 0.94 14.26
CA ALA A 138 8.81 0.24 14.64
C ALA A 138 8.57 -1.27 14.84
N GLY A 139 9.37 -2.10 14.18
CA GLY A 139 9.22 -3.56 14.19
C GLY A 139 8.09 -4.11 13.31
N ALA A 140 7.30 -3.26 12.69
CA ALA A 140 6.23 -3.67 11.78
C ALA A 140 6.78 -4.22 10.45
N VAL A 141 6.04 -5.18 9.88
CA VAL A 141 6.27 -5.70 8.54
C VAL A 141 4.98 -5.58 7.74
N GLY A 142 4.94 -4.69 6.77
CA GLY A 142 3.77 -4.45 5.94
C GLY A 142 3.95 -4.98 4.52
N SER A 143 2.91 -5.59 3.98
CA SER A 143 2.85 -6.01 2.57
C SER A 143 1.55 -5.56 1.92
N TYR A 144 1.65 -4.79 0.84
CA TYR A 144 0.52 -4.46 -0.04
C TYR A 144 0.77 -5.04 -1.42
N LYS A 145 -0.14 -5.89 -1.89
CA LYS A 145 -0.03 -6.55 -3.19
C LYS A 145 -1.24 -6.24 -4.07
N ILE A 146 -0.99 -5.84 -5.31
CA ILE A 146 -2.00 -5.60 -6.33
C ILE A 146 -1.75 -6.52 -7.54
N THR A 147 -2.74 -7.30 -7.93
CA THR A 147 -2.71 -8.11 -9.16
C THR A 147 -3.75 -7.66 -10.17
N GLY A 148 -4.64 -6.75 -9.79
CA GLY A 148 -5.68 -6.15 -10.62
C GLY A 148 -6.49 -5.13 -9.83
N GLY A 149 -7.38 -4.41 -10.51
CA GLY A 149 -8.20 -3.36 -9.92
C GLY A 149 -7.52 -2.00 -9.87
N GLN A 150 -8.05 -1.10 -9.06
CA GLN A 150 -7.60 0.29 -8.96
C GLN A 150 -7.33 0.65 -7.50
N LEU A 151 -6.18 1.22 -7.23
CA LEU A 151 -5.82 1.88 -5.98
C LEU A 151 -5.72 3.38 -6.21
N GLN A 152 -6.45 4.17 -5.42
CA GLN A 152 -6.41 5.63 -5.45
C GLN A 152 -6.06 6.16 -4.06
N VAL A 153 -4.92 6.85 -3.93
CA VAL A 153 -4.47 7.48 -2.68
C VAL A 153 -4.49 9.00 -2.88
N ASN A 154 -5.54 9.63 -2.37
CA ASN A 154 -5.86 11.03 -2.68
C ASN A 154 -5.23 12.04 -1.70
N GLY A 155 -4.87 11.61 -0.51
CA GLY A 155 -4.29 12.51 0.50
C GLY A 155 -2.85 12.94 0.18
N SER A 156 -2.45 14.04 0.75
CA SER A 156 -1.10 14.63 0.56
C SER A 156 0.05 13.77 1.13
N THR A 157 -0.25 12.84 2.03
CA THR A 157 0.72 11.85 2.51
C THR A 157 1.14 10.90 1.40
N GLY A 158 0.20 10.55 0.49
CA GLY A 158 0.45 9.61 -0.59
C GLY A 158 0.71 8.19 -0.09
N ILE A 159 1.63 7.49 -0.77
CA ILE A 159 2.08 6.15 -0.40
C ILE A 159 3.40 6.25 0.36
N VAL A 160 3.48 5.62 1.53
CA VAL A 160 4.70 5.52 2.34
C VAL A 160 5.03 4.05 2.54
N VAL A 161 6.20 3.62 2.08
CA VAL A 161 6.70 2.25 2.20
C VAL A 161 7.90 2.23 3.13
N ALA A 162 7.75 1.60 4.29
CA ALA A 162 8.74 1.55 5.37
C ALA A 162 9.08 2.93 5.97
N ARG A 163 8.19 3.46 6.81
CA ARG A 163 8.49 4.65 7.61
C ARG A 163 9.39 4.29 8.79
N ASP A 164 8.89 3.44 9.71
CA ASP A 164 9.60 2.99 10.91
C ASP A 164 9.73 1.45 10.99
N GLY A 165 9.12 0.73 10.07
CA GLY A 165 9.19 -0.72 9.93
C GLY A 165 9.88 -1.16 8.64
N THR A 166 9.48 -2.33 8.15
CA THR A 166 9.81 -2.84 6.82
C THR A 166 8.55 -2.87 5.96
N GLY A 167 8.63 -2.35 4.76
CA GLY A 167 7.49 -2.27 3.86
C GLY A 167 7.77 -2.85 2.48
N THR A 168 6.79 -3.55 1.93
CA THR A 168 6.84 -4.00 0.53
C THR A 168 5.54 -3.69 -0.17
N PHE A 169 5.62 -2.94 -1.25
CA PHE A 169 4.52 -2.73 -2.19
C PHE A 169 4.82 -3.49 -3.47
N THR A 170 3.91 -4.34 -3.90
CA THR A 170 4.07 -5.15 -5.13
C THR A 170 2.88 -4.95 -6.03
N GLN A 171 3.11 -4.53 -7.27
CA GLN A 171 2.08 -4.44 -8.29
C GLN A 171 2.42 -5.33 -9.49
N GLN A 172 1.52 -6.26 -9.79
CA GLN A 172 1.62 -7.22 -10.89
C GLN A 172 0.58 -6.96 -12.00
N GLY A 173 -0.34 -6.03 -11.77
CA GLY A 173 -1.39 -5.63 -12.69
C GLY A 173 -2.21 -4.49 -12.11
N GLY A 174 -3.29 -4.09 -12.79
CA GLY A 174 -4.16 -3.00 -12.35
C GLY A 174 -3.51 -1.61 -12.43
N SER A 175 -4.06 -0.67 -11.68
CA SER A 175 -3.57 0.71 -11.66
C SER A 175 -3.47 1.27 -10.26
N THR A 176 -2.43 2.04 -10.02
CA THR A 176 -2.22 2.83 -8.81
C THR A 176 -2.08 4.30 -9.16
N ALA A 177 -2.83 5.16 -8.46
CA ALA A 177 -2.66 6.60 -8.52
C ALA A 177 -2.44 7.17 -7.12
N ALA A 178 -1.43 8.01 -6.95
CA ALA A 178 -1.13 8.66 -5.68
C ALA A 178 -0.58 10.08 -5.90
N SER A 179 -0.78 10.94 -4.90
CA SER A 179 -0.22 12.30 -4.89
C SER A 179 1.30 12.31 -4.72
N LYS A 180 1.85 11.33 -3.98
CA LYS A 180 3.26 11.23 -3.61
C LYS A 180 3.62 9.79 -3.28
N LEU A 181 4.94 9.46 -3.36
CA LEU A 181 5.47 8.19 -2.91
C LEU A 181 6.80 8.40 -2.18
N ASP A 182 6.93 7.82 -0.98
CA ASP A 182 8.17 7.77 -0.22
C ASP A 182 8.49 6.31 0.16
N ALA A 183 9.71 5.85 -0.04
CA ALA A 183 10.16 4.52 0.34
C ALA A 183 11.50 4.55 1.09
N GLY A 184 11.60 3.79 2.20
CA GLY A 184 12.78 3.82 3.08
C GLY A 184 12.92 5.18 3.77
N VAL A 185 11.93 5.57 4.59
CA VAL A 185 11.82 6.95 5.07
C VAL A 185 12.82 7.24 6.16
N ASN A 186 12.84 6.47 7.25
CA ASN A 186 13.72 6.72 8.40
C ASN A 186 15.01 5.88 8.33
N PRO A 187 16.08 6.29 9.02
CA PRO A 187 17.36 5.60 9.00
C PRO A 187 17.26 4.10 9.28
N GLY A 188 17.94 3.28 8.46
CA GLY A 188 17.96 1.83 8.60
C GLY A 188 16.67 1.11 8.19
N LYS A 189 15.66 1.81 7.71
CA LYS A 189 14.40 1.20 7.24
C LYS A 189 14.47 0.85 5.76
N VAL A 190 13.83 -0.28 5.40
CA VAL A 190 13.89 -0.81 4.04
C VAL A 190 12.50 -0.81 3.41
N GLY A 191 12.32 0.02 2.40
CA GLY A 191 11.11 0.12 1.60
C GLY A 191 11.31 -0.43 0.18
N ASN A 192 10.53 -1.44 -0.19
CA ASN A 192 10.59 -2.04 -1.51
C ASN A 192 9.32 -1.72 -2.31
N PHE A 193 9.49 -1.20 -3.51
CA PHE A 193 8.41 -1.01 -4.47
C PHE A 193 8.71 -1.83 -5.73
N ASN A 194 7.90 -2.88 -5.96
CA ASN A 194 8.10 -3.82 -7.06
C ASN A 194 6.94 -3.70 -8.05
N LEU A 195 7.24 -3.36 -9.29
CA LEU A 195 6.28 -3.28 -10.40
C LEU A 195 6.64 -4.32 -11.46
N SER A 196 5.80 -5.31 -11.65
CA SER A 196 5.94 -6.33 -12.69
C SER A 196 4.76 -6.38 -13.66
N GLY A 197 3.88 -5.39 -13.61
CA GLY A 197 2.77 -5.18 -14.55
C GLY A 197 1.84 -4.07 -14.10
N GLY A 198 1.01 -3.57 -15.02
CA GLY A 198 0.08 -2.50 -14.77
C GLY A 198 0.70 -1.10 -14.83
N VAL A 199 0.01 -0.11 -14.26
CA VAL A 199 0.39 1.30 -14.35
C VAL A 199 0.40 1.95 -12.97
N VAL A 200 1.47 2.66 -12.65
CA VAL A 200 1.60 3.50 -11.46
C VAL A 200 1.75 4.95 -11.90
N ASN A 201 0.90 5.83 -11.39
CA ASN A 201 0.96 7.28 -11.64
C ASN A 201 1.13 8.03 -10.31
N ILE A 202 2.24 8.74 -10.16
CA ILE A 202 2.53 9.59 -9.01
C ILE A 202 2.44 11.05 -9.47
N ALA A 203 1.45 11.80 -8.96
CA ALA A 203 1.19 13.16 -9.43
C ALA A 203 2.18 14.22 -8.92
N GLY A 204 3.04 13.87 -7.96
CA GLY A 204 4.01 14.78 -7.39
C GLY A 204 5.39 14.14 -7.32
N GLN A 205 5.96 14.10 -6.13
CA GLN A 205 7.31 13.60 -5.90
C GLN A 205 7.31 12.10 -5.56
N ALA A 206 8.21 11.35 -6.18
CA ALA A 206 8.54 9.98 -5.78
C ALA A 206 9.97 9.96 -5.20
N ARG A 207 10.15 9.53 -3.95
CA ARG A 207 11.45 9.47 -3.28
C ARG A 207 11.75 8.05 -2.82
N PHE A 208 12.94 7.58 -3.13
CA PHE A 208 13.46 6.28 -2.71
C PHE A 208 14.74 6.47 -1.90
N GLY A 209 14.83 5.82 -0.73
CA GLY A 209 15.92 6.06 0.23
C GLY A 209 15.89 7.50 0.76
N VAL A 210 14.84 7.85 1.50
CA VAL A 210 14.71 9.23 2.03
C VAL A 210 15.83 9.46 3.04
N GLU A 211 15.88 8.70 4.13
CA GLU A 211 17.02 8.57 5.05
C GLU A 211 17.40 7.10 5.27
N GLY A 212 16.57 6.17 4.83
CA GLY A 212 16.77 4.73 4.88
C GLY A 212 17.17 4.14 3.52
N ILE A 213 16.72 2.93 3.26
CA ILE A 213 16.98 2.19 2.02
C ILE A 213 15.69 2.08 1.22
N GLY A 214 15.67 2.64 0.01
CA GLY A 214 14.54 2.60 -0.90
C GLY A 214 14.86 1.87 -2.19
N ASN A 215 14.09 0.84 -2.52
CA ASN A 215 14.29 0.08 -3.74
C ASN A 215 13.09 0.23 -4.68
N LEU A 216 13.32 0.61 -5.92
CA LEU A 216 12.35 0.60 -7.01
C LEU A 216 12.79 -0.44 -8.04
N SER A 217 11.94 -1.44 -8.28
CA SER A 217 12.16 -2.46 -9.30
C SER A 217 11.01 -2.43 -10.29
N ILE A 218 11.30 -2.23 -11.57
CA ILE A 218 10.34 -2.20 -12.66
C ILE A 218 10.75 -3.27 -13.66
N ALA A 219 10.05 -4.43 -13.63
CA ALA A 219 10.30 -5.54 -14.56
C ALA A 219 9.47 -5.39 -15.85
N ASP A 220 8.17 -5.14 -15.67
CA ASP A 220 7.18 -4.88 -16.71
C ASP A 220 6.17 -3.86 -16.19
N GLY A 221 5.42 -3.21 -17.08
CA GLY A 221 4.49 -2.15 -16.71
C GLY A 221 5.12 -0.75 -16.71
N SER A 222 4.36 0.24 -16.27
CA SER A 222 4.75 1.65 -16.37
C SER A 222 4.71 2.34 -15.02
N PHE A 223 5.82 2.91 -14.60
CA PHE A 223 5.93 3.80 -13.44
C PHE A 223 6.10 5.24 -13.94
N ASN A 224 5.10 6.06 -13.74
CA ASN A 224 5.03 7.43 -14.24
C ASN A 224 5.01 8.41 -13.08
N VAL A 225 5.92 9.36 -13.10
CA VAL A 225 5.87 10.54 -12.22
C VAL A 225 5.40 11.70 -13.09
N VAL A 226 4.15 12.10 -12.89
CA VAL A 226 3.39 13.00 -13.77
C VAL A 226 3.18 14.38 -13.16
N SER A 227 2.51 15.28 -13.89
CA SER A 227 2.13 16.63 -13.41
C SER A 227 3.33 17.49 -12.95
N GLY A 228 4.44 17.37 -13.66
CA GLY A 228 5.67 18.10 -13.32
C GLY A 228 6.42 17.53 -12.10
N GLY A 229 6.09 16.31 -11.70
CA GLY A 229 6.72 15.62 -10.58
C GLY A 229 8.15 15.17 -10.88
N SER A 230 8.90 14.87 -9.83
CA SER A 230 10.30 14.41 -9.91
C SER A 230 10.49 13.09 -9.17
N LEU A 231 11.42 12.26 -9.67
CA LEU A 231 11.90 11.09 -8.95
C LEU A 231 13.27 11.39 -8.34
N ILE A 232 13.40 11.14 -7.04
CA ILE A 232 14.65 11.36 -6.28
C ILE A 232 15.03 10.03 -5.61
N ALA A 233 16.19 9.51 -5.97
CA ALA A 233 16.81 8.35 -5.35
C ALA A 233 17.98 8.79 -4.47
N GLY A 234 18.03 8.36 -3.19
CA GLY A 234 18.98 8.85 -2.19
C GLY A 234 18.71 10.31 -1.82
N ALA A 235 17.52 10.60 -1.30
CA ALA A 235 17.00 11.97 -1.19
C ALA A 235 17.68 12.80 -0.10
N LEU A 236 17.92 12.23 1.08
CA LEU A 236 18.54 12.92 2.21
C LEU A 236 19.85 12.24 2.63
N ALA A 237 20.62 12.90 3.48
CA ALA A 237 21.86 12.37 4.03
C ALA A 237 21.59 11.05 4.78
N GLY A 238 22.38 10.01 4.47
CA GLY A 238 22.19 8.66 4.98
C GLY A 238 21.22 7.80 4.16
N GLY A 239 20.42 8.40 3.30
CA GLY A 239 19.53 7.67 2.39
C GLY A 239 20.29 6.92 1.31
N SER A 240 19.84 5.71 1.00
CA SER A 240 20.38 4.89 -0.09
C SER A 240 19.25 4.34 -0.96
N ALA A 241 19.43 4.38 -2.27
CA ALA A 241 18.42 3.88 -3.18
C ALA A 241 18.99 3.02 -4.31
N THR A 242 18.19 2.05 -4.72
CA THR A 242 18.42 1.29 -5.96
C THR A 242 17.20 1.42 -6.86
N VAL A 243 17.41 1.85 -8.09
CA VAL A 243 16.39 1.90 -9.14
C VAL A 243 16.78 0.93 -10.24
N SER A 244 15.96 -0.08 -10.46
CA SER A 244 16.21 -1.12 -11.49
C SER A 244 15.05 -1.14 -12.48
N VAL A 245 15.34 -0.97 -13.77
CA VAL A 245 14.36 -1.05 -14.85
C VAL A 245 14.84 -2.12 -15.84
N PHE A 246 14.04 -3.15 -16.05
CA PHE A 246 14.41 -4.30 -16.89
C PHE A 246 13.17 -4.90 -17.56
N GLY A 247 13.37 -5.88 -18.44
CA GLY A 247 12.26 -6.50 -19.21
C GLY A 247 11.63 -5.52 -20.18
N ALA A 248 10.33 -5.32 -20.09
CA ALA A 248 9.57 -4.30 -20.82
C ALA A 248 9.15 -3.13 -19.90
N GLY A 249 9.90 -2.91 -18.82
CA GLY A 249 9.61 -1.87 -17.85
C GLY A 249 9.77 -0.45 -18.39
N VAL A 250 8.85 0.42 -18.02
CA VAL A 250 8.86 1.84 -18.39
C VAL A 250 8.97 2.69 -17.12
N LEU A 251 9.94 3.58 -17.08
CA LEU A 251 10.05 4.67 -16.11
C LEU A 251 9.92 6.00 -16.85
N ALA A 252 8.89 6.76 -16.55
CA ALA A 252 8.69 8.10 -17.12
C ALA A 252 8.61 9.14 -15.99
N VAL A 253 9.38 10.22 -16.10
CA VAL A 253 9.45 11.30 -15.12
C VAL A 253 9.29 12.63 -15.84
N ASP A 254 8.21 13.36 -15.56
CA ASP A 254 7.91 14.59 -16.27
C ASP A 254 8.99 15.68 -16.09
N ASN A 255 9.48 15.87 -14.85
CA ASN A 255 10.44 16.92 -14.57
C ASN A 255 11.85 16.34 -14.48
N ARG A 256 12.29 15.89 -13.31
CA ARG A 256 13.70 15.52 -13.08
C ARG A 256 13.83 14.15 -12.43
N LEU A 257 14.75 13.36 -12.96
CA LEU A 257 15.31 12.19 -12.31
C LEU A 257 16.62 12.58 -11.62
N THR A 258 16.68 12.45 -10.30
CA THR A 258 17.89 12.76 -9.49
C THR A 258 18.39 11.49 -8.84
N LEU A 259 19.69 11.20 -9.02
CA LEU A 259 20.39 10.09 -8.37
C LEU A 259 21.39 10.67 -7.35
N GLY A 260 21.16 10.36 -6.06
CA GLY A 260 21.96 10.81 -4.93
C GLY A 260 21.89 12.32 -4.70
N GLU A 261 20.73 12.84 -4.31
CA GLU A 261 20.59 14.28 -4.04
C GLU A 261 21.48 14.71 -2.87
N PHE A 262 21.32 14.05 -1.71
CA PHE A 262 22.16 14.19 -0.52
C PHE A 262 22.61 12.84 0.04
N GLY A 263 22.02 11.75 -0.42
CA GLY A 263 22.37 10.37 -0.11
C GLY A 263 23.10 9.69 -1.27
N SER A 264 23.01 8.37 -1.35
CA SER A 264 23.59 7.58 -2.43
C SER A 264 22.49 6.90 -3.28
N ALA A 265 22.74 6.74 -4.57
CA ALA A 265 21.82 6.01 -5.43
C ALA A 265 22.55 5.26 -6.53
N LEU A 266 22.01 4.10 -6.88
CA LEU A 266 22.37 3.34 -8.07
C LEU A 266 21.16 3.17 -8.96
N MET A 267 21.34 3.37 -10.26
CA MET A 267 20.31 3.05 -11.24
C MET A 267 20.87 2.08 -12.27
N GLY A 268 20.14 1.00 -12.53
CA GLY A 268 20.42 0.03 -13.58
C GLY A 268 19.26 -0.02 -14.58
N GLN A 269 19.59 0.06 -15.87
CA GLN A 269 18.66 -0.23 -16.96
C GLN A 269 19.23 -1.42 -17.74
N ASN A 270 18.43 -2.47 -17.89
CA ASN A 270 18.86 -3.69 -18.58
C ASN A 270 17.69 -4.27 -19.39
N GLY A 271 17.89 -4.41 -20.70
CA GLY A 271 16.92 -5.03 -21.60
C GLY A 271 16.60 -4.15 -22.81
N ALA A 272 16.46 -4.79 -23.96
CA ALA A 272 16.23 -4.15 -25.26
C ALA A 272 14.89 -3.39 -25.34
N ASN A 273 13.91 -3.73 -24.50
CA ASN A 273 12.58 -3.11 -24.48
C ASN A 273 12.35 -2.16 -23.29
N THR A 274 13.41 -1.90 -22.53
CA THR A 274 13.34 -1.02 -21.37
C THR A 274 13.33 0.44 -21.80
N THR A 275 12.44 1.24 -21.22
CA THR A 275 12.36 2.68 -21.50
C THR A 275 12.51 3.49 -20.23
N VAL A 276 13.42 4.47 -20.26
CA VAL A 276 13.57 5.48 -19.20
C VAL A 276 13.54 6.86 -19.86
N THR A 277 12.59 7.68 -19.45
CA THR A 277 12.48 9.07 -19.91
C THR A 277 12.41 10.02 -18.72
N ALA A 278 13.04 11.16 -18.84
CA ALA A 278 12.96 12.22 -17.83
C ALA A 278 13.11 13.60 -18.50
N GLY A 279 12.44 14.62 -17.98
CA GLY A 279 12.63 16.00 -18.42
C GLY A 279 14.02 16.54 -18.12
N GLY A 280 14.70 16.00 -17.12
CA GLY A 280 16.12 16.27 -16.79
C GLY A 280 16.73 15.13 -15.99
N LEU A 281 18.05 14.96 -16.10
CA LEU A 281 18.81 13.99 -15.32
C LEU A 281 19.89 14.71 -14.50
N THR A 282 19.95 14.39 -13.20
CA THR A 282 21.00 14.83 -12.31
C THR A 282 21.61 13.62 -11.60
N ILE A 283 22.92 13.49 -11.62
CA ILE A 283 23.66 12.48 -10.86
C ILE A 283 24.61 13.24 -9.94
N SER A 284 24.32 13.27 -8.64
CA SER A 284 25.12 14.00 -7.63
C SER A 284 26.04 13.04 -6.87
N ALA A 285 25.47 11.94 -6.34
CA ALA A 285 26.23 10.89 -5.68
C ALA A 285 25.63 9.52 -6.01
N GLY A 286 26.28 8.79 -6.90
CA GLY A 286 25.77 7.49 -7.35
C GLY A 286 26.24 7.10 -8.73
N GLY A 287 25.54 6.17 -9.35
CA GLY A 287 25.88 5.66 -10.67
C GLY A 287 24.64 5.36 -11.53
N LEU A 288 24.83 5.48 -12.82
CA LEU A 288 23.89 5.01 -13.84
C LEU A 288 24.58 3.97 -14.71
N THR A 289 23.99 2.79 -14.82
CA THR A 289 24.46 1.74 -15.74
C THR A 289 23.34 1.44 -16.72
N VAL A 290 23.64 1.51 -18.02
CA VAL A 290 22.74 1.13 -19.10
C VAL A 290 23.35 -0.01 -19.87
N THR A 291 22.64 -1.14 -19.93
CA THR A 291 23.04 -2.33 -20.71
C THR A 291 21.87 -2.74 -21.60
N GLY A 292 22.13 -2.99 -22.88
CA GLY A 292 21.16 -3.40 -23.87
C GLY A 292 21.28 -4.85 -24.25
#